data_7b1951f322c8d7bd293ac58f920664d7
#
_entry.id   7b1951f322c8d7bd293ac58f920664d7
#
_cell.length_a   1.000
_cell.length_b   1.000
_cell.length_c   1.000
_cell.angle_alpha   90.00
_cell.angle_beta   90.00
_cell.angle_gamma   90.00
#
_symmetry.space_group_name_H-M   'P 1'
#
loop_
_entity.id
_entity.type
_entity.pdbx_description
1 polymer ?
#
loop_
_entity_poly.entity_id
_entity_poly.type
_entity_poly.pdbx_seq_one_letter_code
_entity_poly.pdbx_strand_id
1 'polypeptide(L)'
;MLIRNAKDSAGKAIEVWLRDGKIAAVGLGLLVPEGEEVLDAKGRTVLPAFIDTHCHWRTPGFEYKEDISTGSAAAAAGGYTFVNLMPNTKPVCSSAEIVHEVEEKAREIGLCDANQTVSITKNFDGHTIDHLLDLPDDIKFITEDGNGVMNNATMARVF
;
A
#
# COMPACT_ATOMS: atom_id res chain seq x y z
N MET A 1 14.98 18.69 -3.34
CA MET A 1 14.70 18.56 -4.81
C MET A 1 13.57 19.51 -5.19
N LEU A 2 13.74 20.28 -6.27
CA LEU A 2 12.68 21.14 -6.83
C LEU A 2 12.16 20.57 -8.14
N ILE A 3 10.88 20.28 -8.22
CA ILE A 3 10.19 19.86 -9.47
C ILE A 3 9.70 21.12 -10.16
N ARG A 4 10.18 21.40 -11.38
CA ARG A 4 9.78 22.53 -12.23
C ARG A 4 9.04 22.10 -13.48
N ASN A 5 8.38 23.06 -14.15
CA ASN A 5 7.66 22.83 -15.40
C ASN A 5 6.59 21.73 -15.27
N ALA A 6 5.96 21.62 -14.11
CA ALA A 6 4.85 20.70 -13.84
C ALA A 6 3.50 21.38 -14.03
N LYS A 7 2.45 20.57 -14.11
CA LYS A 7 1.05 20.99 -14.07
C LYS A 7 0.34 20.28 -12.92
N ASP A 8 -0.65 20.90 -12.34
CA ASP A 8 -1.60 20.23 -11.43
C ASP A 8 -2.69 19.47 -12.21
N SER A 9 -3.62 18.85 -11.50
CA SER A 9 -4.75 18.10 -12.10
C SER A 9 -5.70 18.97 -12.93
N ALA A 10 -5.71 20.30 -12.73
CA ALA A 10 -6.49 21.25 -13.51
C ALA A 10 -5.70 21.81 -14.72
N GLY A 11 -4.47 21.34 -14.93
CA GLY A 11 -3.59 21.80 -16.02
C GLY A 11 -2.88 23.12 -15.75
N LYS A 12 -2.99 23.67 -14.53
CA LYS A 12 -2.31 24.91 -14.14
C LYS A 12 -0.83 24.62 -13.85
N ALA A 13 0.06 25.50 -14.34
CA ALA A 13 1.50 25.38 -14.07
C ALA A 13 1.78 25.46 -12.55
N ILE A 14 2.63 24.57 -12.07
CA ILE A 14 3.10 24.55 -10.69
C ILE A 14 4.57 24.15 -10.61
N GLU A 15 5.20 24.50 -9.50
CA GLU A 15 6.45 23.93 -9.02
C GLU A 15 6.21 23.29 -7.65
N VAL A 16 6.96 22.22 -7.34
CA VAL A 16 6.88 21.54 -6.05
C VAL A 16 8.28 21.40 -5.48
N TRP A 17 8.50 21.93 -4.28
CA TRP A 17 9.75 21.75 -3.56
C TRP A 17 9.62 20.68 -2.51
N LEU A 18 10.48 19.65 -2.63
CA LEU A 18 10.58 18.54 -1.68
C LEU A 18 11.80 18.72 -0.82
N ARG A 19 11.62 18.62 0.50
CA ARG A 19 12.71 18.69 1.47
C ARG A 19 12.44 17.74 2.63
N ASP A 20 13.48 16.99 3.04
CA ASP A 20 13.41 16.04 4.16
C ASP A 20 12.21 15.07 4.05
N GLY A 21 11.97 14.53 2.84
CA GLY A 21 10.88 13.61 2.56
C GLY A 21 9.47 14.23 2.58
N LYS A 22 9.35 15.56 2.61
CA LYS A 22 8.07 16.28 2.67
C LYS A 22 7.94 17.31 1.56
N ILE A 23 6.69 17.66 1.24
CA ILE A 23 6.40 18.80 0.37
C ILE A 23 6.59 20.08 1.21
N ALA A 24 7.68 20.80 0.94
CA ALA A 24 8.01 22.05 1.65
C ALA A 24 7.24 23.24 1.10
N ALA A 25 7.02 23.30 -0.24
CA ALA A 25 6.24 24.36 -0.88
C ALA A 25 5.65 23.89 -2.21
N VAL A 26 4.51 24.51 -2.59
CA VAL A 26 3.90 24.39 -3.91
C VAL A 26 3.56 25.78 -4.39
N GLY A 27 3.93 26.13 -5.63
CA GLY A 27 3.68 27.48 -6.18
C GLY A 27 4.31 27.67 -7.55
N LEU A 28 4.61 28.90 -7.90
CA LEU A 28 5.41 29.29 -9.06
C LEU A 28 6.55 30.21 -8.61
N GLY A 29 7.70 30.06 -9.27
CA GLY A 29 8.87 30.88 -8.97
C GLY A 29 9.42 30.64 -7.57
N LEU A 30 9.38 29.39 -7.10
CA LEU A 30 9.89 29.01 -5.78
C LEU A 30 11.38 29.30 -5.68
N LEU A 31 11.74 30.05 -4.64
CA LEU A 31 13.13 30.30 -4.28
C LEU A 31 13.62 29.17 -3.40
N VAL A 32 14.62 28.46 -3.89
CA VAL A 32 15.26 27.34 -3.18
C VAL A 32 16.75 27.62 -2.97
N PRO A 33 17.42 26.97 -2.01
CA PRO A 33 18.84 27.12 -1.81
C PRO A 33 19.67 26.85 -3.06
N GLU A 34 20.82 27.50 -3.17
CA GLU A 34 21.78 27.24 -4.25
C GLU A 34 22.27 25.78 -4.16
N GLY A 35 22.33 25.10 -5.32
CA GLY A 35 22.73 23.69 -5.38
C GLY A 35 21.58 22.70 -5.15
N GLU A 36 20.33 23.17 -4.99
CA GLU A 36 19.17 22.29 -4.89
C GLU A 36 19.02 21.48 -6.20
N GLU A 37 18.79 20.17 -6.06
CA GLU A 37 18.50 19.30 -7.21
C GLU A 37 17.20 19.74 -7.90
N VAL A 38 17.23 19.84 -9.24
CA VAL A 38 16.08 20.27 -10.04
C VAL A 38 15.64 19.15 -10.99
N LEU A 39 14.39 18.73 -10.88
CA LEU A 39 13.72 17.81 -11.80
C LEU A 39 12.82 18.61 -12.75
N ASP A 40 13.10 18.58 -14.05
CA ASP A 40 12.21 19.16 -15.07
C ASP A 40 11.09 18.18 -15.41
N ALA A 41 9.86 18.49 -15.02
CA ALA A 41 8.67 17.67 -15.31
C ALA A 41 8.23 17.74 -16.78
N LYS A 42 8.80 18.64 -17.58
CA LYS A 42 8.52 18.78 -19.05
C LYS A 42 7.02 18.89 -19.36
N GLY A 43 6.29 19.64 -18.54
CA GLY A 43 4.85 19.84 -18.70
C GLY A 43 3.96 18.66 -18.26
N ARG A 44 4.54 17.63 -17.61
CA ARG A 44 3.77 16.51 -17.04
C ARG A 44 2.94 16.96 -15.86
N THR A 45 1.86 16.22 -15.62
CA THR A 45 0.98 16.46 -14.47
C THR A 45 1.55 15.80 -13.22
N VAL A 46 1.60 16.56 -12.12
CA VAL A 46 1.87 16.06 -10.77
C VAL A 46 0.55 15.77 -10.11
N LEU A 47 0.40 14.60 -9.56
CA LEU A 47 -0.77 14.11 -8.85
C LEU A 47 -0.36 13.60 -7.47
N PRO A 48 -1.30 13.54 -6.49
CA PRO A 48 -1.09 12.70 -5.31
C PRO A 48 -0.79 11.26 -5.76
N ALA A 49 0.07 10.58 -5.03
CA ALA A 49 0.36 9.17 -5.29
C ALA A 49 -0.90 8.32 -5.14
N PHE A 50 -0.95 7.21 -5.87
CA PHE A 50 -2.10 6.31 -5.83
C PHE A 50 -2.01 5.34 -4.65
N ILE A 51 -3.18 4.88 -4.20
CA ILE A 51 -3.37 3.83 -3.20
C ILE A 51 -4.15 2.71 -3.88
N ASP A 52 -3.65 1.47 -3.79
CA ASP A 52 -4.37 0.29 -4.22
C ASP A 52 -4.96 -0.41 -2.99
N THR A 53 -6.28 -0.48 -2.92
CA THR A 53 -6.98 -1.06 -1.77
C THR A 53 -7.23 -2.55 -1.89
N HIS A 54 -6.84 -3.18 -3.02
CA HIS A 54 -7.06 -4.62 -3.26
C HIS A 54 -5.97 -5.18 -4.20
N CYS A 55 -4.89 -5.67 -3.63
CA CYS A 55 -3.72 -6.14 -4.36
C CYS A 55 -3.27 -7.52 -3.88
N HIS A 56 -2.48 -8.25 -4.69
CA HIS A 56 -2.03 -9.60 -4.39
C HIS A 56 -0.55 -9.77 -4.70
N TRP A 57 0.32 -9.69 -3.68
CA TRP A 57 1.74 -10.01 -3.81
C TRP A 57 2.08 -11.47 -3.49
N ARG A 58 1.09 -12.30 -3.17
CA ARG A 58 1.16 -13.75 -3.13
C ARG A 58 2.17 -14.37 -2.14
N THR A 59 2.92 -13.59 -1.42
CA THR A 59 3.83 -14.03 -0.35
C THR A 59 3.08 -14.04 0.99
N PRO A 60 3.18 -15.12 1.77
CA PRO A 60 3.94 -16.35 1.50
C PRO A 60 3.21 -17.39 0.63
N GLY A 61 3.99 -18.25 0.00
CA GLY A 61 3.58 -19.56 -0.53
C GLY A 61 3.15 -19.60 -1.99
N PHE A 62 2.99 -18.48 -2.67
CA PHE A 62 2.68 -18.42 -4.10
C PHE A 62 3.60 -17.46 -4.85
N GLU A 63 4.85 -17.31 -4.41
CA GLU A 63 5.87 -16.40 -4.94
C GLU A 63 6.14 -16.62 -6.44
N TYR A 64 5.85 -17.80 -6.96
CA TYR A 64 5.96 -18.11 -8.40
C TYR A 64 4.94 -17.34 -9.27
N LYS A 65 3.91 -16.73 -8.67
CA LYS A 65 2.91 -15.90 -9.36
C LYS A 65 3.27 -14.42 -9.25
N GLU A 66 3.67 -13.99 -8.07
CA GLU A 66 4.09 -12.65 -7.72
C GLU A 66 4.77 -12.72 -6.35
N ASP A 67 5.73 -11.85 -6.08
CA ASP A 67 6.37 -11.71 -4.79
C ASP A 67 6.40 -10.25 -4.33
N ILE A 68 6.86 -10.00 -3.10
CA ILE A 68 6.90 -8.67 -2.52
C ILE A 68 7.82 -7.74 -3.32
N SER A 69 8.94 -8.24 -3.84
CA SER A 69 9.92 -7.46 -4.57
C SER A 69 9.39 -7.00 -5.94
N THR A 70 8.85 -7.95 -6.72
CA THR A 70 8.33 -7.67 -8.06
C THR A 70 7.02 -6.89 -7.99
N GLY A 71 6.15 -7.23 -7.03
CA GLY A 71 4.89 -6.52 -6.81
C GLY A 71 5.09 -5.08 -6.35
N SER A 72 6.03 -4.82 -5.41
CA SER A 72 6.33 -3.46 -4.97
C SER A 72 6.98 -2.62 -6.08
N ALA A 73 7.84 -3.23 -6.91
CA ALA A 73 8.42 -2.56 -8.07
C ALA A 73 7.35 -2.19 -9.11
N ALA A 74 6.39 -3.09 -9.37
CA ALA A 74 5.26 -2.81 -10.25
C ALA A 74 4.36 -1.70 -9.70
N ALA A 75 4.06 -1.71 -8.39
CA ALA A 75 3.30 -0.66 -7.72
C ALA A 75 3.99 0.71 -7.87
N ALA A 76 5.28 0.79 -7.54
CA ALA A 76 6.07 2.02 -7.66
C ALA A 76 6.11 2.54 -9.10
N ALA A 77 6.30 1.65 -10.09
CA ALA A 77 6.27 2.01 -11.52
C ALA A 77 4.89 2.52 -11.98
N GLY A 78 3.81 2.03 -11.35
CA GLY A 78 2.43 2.51 -11.56
C GLY A 78 2.08 3.80 -10.83
N GLY A 79 2.97 4.33 -9.98
CA GLY A 79 2.73 5.53 -9.18
C GLY A 79 1.96 5.26 -7.86
N TYR A 80 1.90 4.01 -7.43
CA TYR A 80 1.34 3.63 -6.14
C TYR A 80 2.41 3.72 -5.04
N THR A 81 2.06 4.31 -3.93
CA THR A 81 2.93 4.41 -2.74
C THR A 81 2.44 3.57 -1.58
N PHE A 82 1.20 3.08 -1.67
CA PHE A 82 0.59 2.22 -0.67
C PHE A 82 -0.32 1.18 -1.34
N VAL A 83 -0.25 -0.06 -0.87
CA VAL A 83 -1.11 -1.15 -1.31
C VAL A 83 -1.70 -1.90 -0.12
N ASN A 84 -2.94 -2.37 -0.28
CA ASN A 84 -3.60 -3.24 0.69
C ASN A 84 -3.64 -4.67 0.13
N LEU A 85 -2.91 -5.58 0.77
CA LEU A 85 -2.68 -6.94 0.30
C LEU A 85 -3.76 -7.89 0.81
N MET A 86 -4.28 -8.72 -0.09
CA MET A 86 -5.30 -9.71 0.23
C MET A 86 -4.71 -10.93 0.95
N PRO A 87 -5.47 -11.59 1.86
CA PRO A 87 -4.95 -12.64 2.73
C PRO A 87 -4.87 -14.03 2.07
N ASN A 88 -5.15 -14.15 0.77
CA ASN A 88 -5.17 -15.41 0.03
C ASN A 88 -3.76 -15.94 -0.32
N THR A 89 -2.96 -16.10 0.69
CA THR A 89 -1.60 -16.63 0.71
C THR A 89 -1.57 -18.11 1.12
N LYS A 90 -0.40 -18.73 1.24
CA LYS A 90 -0.24 -20.09 1.73
C LYS A 90 0.92 -20.19 2.73
N PRO A 91 0.62 -20.32 4.03
CA PRO A 91 -0.74 -20.40 4.60
C PRO A 91 -1.55 -19.14 4.34
N VAL A 92 -2.89 -19.24 4.46
CA VAL A 92 -3.78 -18.08 4.44
C VAL A 92 -3.35 -17.14 5.56
N CYS A 93 -3.29 -15.84 5.28
CA CYS A 93 -2.94 -14.85 6.29
C CYS A 93 -4.07 -14.74 7.33
N SER A 94 -3.96 -15.54 8.40
CA SER A 94 -4.90 -15.62 9.51
C SER A 94 -4.21 -15.33 10.85
N SER A 95 -3.06 -14.68 10.85
CA SER A 95 -2.30 -14.36 12.07
C SER A 95 -1.46 -13.10 11.94
N ALA A 96 -1.14 -12.49 13.06
CA ALA A 96 -0.30 -11.31 13.14
C ALA A 96 1.14 -11.55 12.66
N GLU A 97 1.68 -12.75 12.88
CA GLU A 97 3.05 -13.09 12.48
C GLU A 97 3.22 -12.98 10.95
N ILE A 98 2.25 -13.49 10.18
CA ILE A 98 2.30 -13.40 8.70
C ILE A 98 2.18 -11.94 8.26
N VAL A 99 1.31 -11.15 8.90
CA VAL A 99 1.16 -9.72 8.60
C VAL A 99 2.50 -9.01 8.76
N HIS A 100 3.09 -9.14 9.95
CA HIS A 100 4.34 -8.44 10.29
C HIS A 100 5.50 -8.89 9.40
N GLU A 101 5.60 -10.18 9.06
CA GLU A 101 6.63 -10.69 8.15
C GLU A 101 6.53 -10.06 6.76
N VAL A 102 5.32 -9.97 6.20
CA VAL A 102 5.09 -9.40 4.87
C VAL A 102 5.37 -7.89 4.86
N GLU A 103 4.85 -7.17 5.86
CA GLU A 103 5.04 -5.72 5.96
C GLU A 103 6.50 -5.32 6.23
N GLU A 104 7.22 -6.10 7.04
CA GLU A 104 8.65 -5.88 7.28
C GLU A 104 9.46 -6.05 5.99
N LYS A 105 9.23 -7.14 5.23
CA LYS A 105 9.87 -7.35 3.93
C LYS A 105 9.58 -6.22 2.94
N ALA A 106 8.34 -5.73 2.89
CA ALA A 106 7.98 -4.59 2.05
C ALA A 106 8.72 -3.32 2.47
N ARG A 107 8.84 -3.08 3.77
CA ARG A 107 9.59 -1.94 4.33
C ARG A 107 11.09 -2.03 4.04
N GLU A 108 11.69 -3.22 4.12
CA GLU A 108 13.10 -3.45 3.76
C GLU A 108 13.37 -3.13 2.28
N ILE A 109 12.46 -3.48 1.38
CA ILE A 109 12.55 -3.15 -0.05
C ILE A 109 12.39 -1.64 -0.28
N GLY A 110 11.49 -0.98 0.44
CA GLY A 110 11.34 0.48 0.47
C GLY A 110 10.82 1.12 -0.81
N LEU A 111 10.14 0.40 -1.68
CA LEU A 111 9.58 0.92 -2.94
C LEU A 111 8.12 1.34 -2.82
N CYS A 112 7.34 0.63 -2.01
CA CYS A 112 5.93 0.89 -1.80
C CYS A 112 5.55 0.37 -0.40
N ASP A 113 4.81 1.16 0.36
CA ASP A 113 4.28 0.71 1.64
C ASP A 113 3.19 -0.33 1.42
N ALA A 114 3.14 -1.34 2.27
CA ALA A 114 2.14 -2.39 2.22
C ALA A 114 1.44 -2.55 3.55
N ASN A 115 0.14 -2.76 3.51
CA ASN A 115 -0.65 -3.27 4.61
C ASN A 115 -1.13 -4.67 4.23
N GLN A 116 -0.84 -5.66 5.05
CA GLN A 116 -1.32 -7.03 4.85
C GLN A 116 -2.62 -7.23 5.63
N THR A 117 -3.69 -7.60 4.94
CA THR A 117 -4.96 -7.92 5.59
C THR A 117 -4.96 -9.33 6.19
N VAL A 118 -5.80 -9.54 7.21
CA VAL A 118 -6.07 -10.85 7.80
C VAL A 118 -7.40 -11.37 7.28
N SER A 119 -7.51 -12.69 7.10
CA SER A 119 -8.77 -13.33 6.72
C SER A 119 -9.83 -13.18 7.83
N ILE A 120 -11.08 -12.97 7.46
CA ILE A 120 -12.20 -12.91 8.41
C ILE A 120 -12.35 -14.27 9.11
N THR A 121 -12.36 -15.35 8.34
CA THR A 121 -12.40 -16.69 8.93
C THR A 121 -11.05 -17.38 8.78
N LYS A 122 -10.68 -18.16 9.79
CA LYS A 122 -9.38 -18.84 9.84
C LYS A 122 -9.24 -19.77 8.65
N ASN A 123 -8.20 -19.56 7.85
CA ASN A 123 -7.94 -20.33 6.62
C ASN A 123 -9.10 -20.33 5.60
N PHE A 124 -9.97 -19.32 5.63
CA PHE A 124 -11.17 -19.22 4.79
C PHE A 124 -12.18 -20.38 5.03
N ASP A 125 -12.29 -20.88 6.26
CA ASP A 125 -13.21 -21.98 6.59
C ASP A 125 -14.69 -21.57 6.68
N GLY A 126 -14.97 -20.26 6.62
CA GLY A 126 -16.34 -19.70 6.66
C GLY A 126 -16.96 -19.64 8.06
N HIS A 127 -16.26 -20.06 9.12
CA HIS A 127 -16.84 -20.28 10.45
C HIS A 127 -15.99 -19.76 11.61
N THR A 128 -14.68 -20.07 11.63
CA THR A 128 -13.79 -19.82 12.77
C THR A 128 -13.26 -18.40 12.75
N ILE A 129 -13.55 -17.63 13.79
CA ILE A 129 -13.14 -16.22 13.91
C ILE A 129 -12.30 -15.94 15.17
N ASP A 130 -11.99 -16.96 15.97
CA ASP A 130 -11.35 -16.78 17.28
C ASP A 130 -9.96 -16.13 17.17
N HIS A 131 -9.24 -16.33 16.05
CA HIS A 131 -7.96 -15.67 15.78
C HIS A 131 -8.05 -14.14 15.70
N LEU A 132 -9.25 -13.59 15.42
CA LEU A 132 -9.43 -12.12 15.39
C LEU A 132 -9.36 -11.50 16.78
N LEU A 133 -9.65 -12.27 17.84
CA LEU A 133 -9.61 -11.79 19.23
C LEU A 133 -8.17 -11.57 19.72
N ASP A 134 -7.21 -12.23 19.11
CA ASP A 134 -5.80 -12.19 19.47
C ASP A 134 -4.99 -11.22 18.57
N LEU A 135 -5.65 -10.53 17.64
CA LEU A 135 -4.96 -9.58 16.74
C LEU A 135 -4.58 -8.30 17.51
N PRO A 136 -3.35 -7.84 17.38
CA PRO A 136 -2.91 -6.59 17.97
C PRO A 136 -3.55 -5.36 17.27
N ASP A 137 -3.55 -4.23 17.97
CA ASP A 137 -4.22 -3.00 17.53
C ASP A 137 -3.64 -2.36 16.26
N ASP A 138 -2.49 -2.75 15.80
CA ASP A 138 -1.88 -2.27 14.55
C ASP A 138 -2.47 -2.93 13.30
N ILE A 139 -3.09 -4.08 13.43
CA ILE A 139 -3.83 -4.74 12.33
C ILE A 139 -5.22 -4.09 12.18
N LYS A 140 -5.43 -3.38 11.06
CA LYS A 140 -6.61 -2.54 10.85
C LYS A 140 -7.65 -3.12 9.90
N PHE A 141 -7.27 -4.08 9.07
CA PHE A 141 -8.12 -4.54 7.98
C PHE A 141 -8.23 -6.05 7.96
N ILE A 142 -9.46 -6.52 7.86
CA ILE A 142 -9.81 -7.93 7.67
C ILE A 142 -10.66 -8.07 6.41
N THR A 143 -10.49 -9.17 5.70
CA THR A 143 -11.27 -9.46 4.49
C THR A 143 -11.31 -10.95 4.22
N GLU A 144 -12.37 -11.45 3.60
CA GLU A 144 -12.43 -12.82 3.09
C GLU A 144 -12.03 -12.91 1.60
N ASP A 145 -11.50 -11.80 1.05
CA ASP A 145 -11.20 -11.67 -0.37
C ASP A 145 -12.45 -12.02 -1.22
N GLY A 146 -12.33 -12.87 -2.21
CA GLY A 146 -13.45 -13.28 -3.06
C GLY A 146 -14.33 -14.42 -2.51
N ASN A 147 -14.04 -14.94 -1.31
CA ASN A 147 -14.74 -16.14 -0.80
C ASN A 147 -16.13 -15.84 -0.21
N GLY A 148 -16.26 -14.77 0.55
CA GLY A 148 -17.49 -14.41 1.25
C GLY A 148 -17.83 -15.33 2.44
N VAL A 149 -18.26 -14.74 3.56
CA VAL A 149 -18.75 -15.48 4.73
C VAL A 149 -20.26 -15.61 4.63
N MET A 150 -20.75 -16.80 4.29
CA MET A 150 -22.17 -17.04 4.03
C MET A 150 -23.02 -17.23 5.29
N ASN A 151 -22.39 -17.34 6.46
CA ASN A 151 -23.08 -17.51 7.74
C ASN A 151 -23.31 -16.15 8.42
N ASN A 152 -24.56 -15.70 8.48
CA ASN A 152 -24.92 -14.44 9.11
C ASN A 152 -24.57 -14.37 10.61
N ALA A 153 -24.63 -15.50 11.34
CA ALA A 153 -24.26 -15.53 12.75
C ALA A 153 -22.75 -15.37 12.93
N THR A 154 -21.94 -15.94 12.03
CA THR A 154 -20.49 -15.71 12.01
C THR A 154 -20.19 -14.23 11.76
N MET A 155 -20.79 -13.63 10.71
CA MET A 155 -20.57 -12.21 10.41
C MET A 155 -21.04 -11.28 11.53
N ALA A 156 -22.15 -11.58 12.21
CA ALA A 156 -22.63 -10.78 13.34
C ALA A 156 -21.66 -10.79 14.56
N ARG A 157 -20.78 -11.81 14.65
CA ARG A 157 -19.75 -11.88 15.71
C ARG A 157 -18.46 -11.14 15.33
N VAL A 158 -18.24 -10.86 14.05
CA VAL A 158 -17.06 -10.12 13.55
C VAL A 158 -17.17 -8.63 13.87
N PHE A 159 -18.42 -8.10 13.88
CA PHE A 159 -18.74 -6.71 14.22
C PHE A 159 -19.21 -6.54 15.67
#